data_4c509056bf795fd0d4df056a47da2418
#
_entry.id   4c509056bf795fd0d4df056a47da2418
#
_cell.length_a   1.000
_cell.length_b   1.000
_cell.length_c   1.000
_cell.angle_alpha   90.00
_cell.angle_beta   90.00
_cell.angle_gamma   90.00
#
_symmetry.space_group_name_H-M   'P 1'
#
loop_
_entity.id
_entity.type
_entity.pdbx_description
1 polymer ?
#
loop_
_entity_poly.entity_id
_entity_poly.type
_entity_poly.pdbx_seq_one_letter_code
_entity_poly.pdbx_strand_id
1 'polypeptide(L)'
;MSKNKNFIYGIAAVKKGTTLIGYIEKGSWDWGGTKPESVDVEAEQVPDAPVLTLLQKNGQVSPTFNLIQLDYENLKNILGGELVKTGSSGNEKVTGWKAPSSLVELRDKWTIDFVSGQTMTIPNGTILANLGGKLTLTEVSKIECQLKVNKPENDGAPYEINDTTSEG
;
A
#
# COMPACT_ATOMS: atom_id res chain seq x y z
N MET A 1 -3.06 0.46 -27.92
CA MET A 1 -1.63 0.18 -27.67
C MET A 1 -1.50 -1.11 -26.88
N SER A 2 -0.74 -2.08 -27.38
CA SER A 2 -0.49 -3.29 -26.60
C SER A 2 0.40 -2.96 -25.41
N LYS A 3 -0.01 -3.39 -24.22
CA LYS A 3 0.78 -3.22 -23.00
C LYS A 3 1.93 -4.22 -22.98
N ASN A 4 3.13 -3.76 -22.65
CA ASN A 4 4.28 -4.64 -22.56
C ASN A 4 4.32 -5.31 -21.18
N LYS A 5 3.86 -6.54 -21.11
CA LYS A 5 3.76 -7.30 -19.86
C LYS A 5 5.08 -7.84 -19.32
N ASN A 6 6.18 -7.58 -20.03
CA ASN A 6 7.52 -7.94 -19.52
C ASN A 6 8.05 -6.94 -18.48
N PHE A 7 7.37 -5.82 -18.31
CA PHE A 7 7.75 -4.75 -17.40
C PHE A 7 6.56 -4.34 -16.52
N ILE A 8 6.83 -3.97 -15.29
CA ILE A 8 5.83 -3.42 -14.39
C ILE A 8 6.11 -1.92 -14.24
N TYR A 9 5.12 -1.11 -14.58
CA TYR A 9 5.25 0.35 -14.50
C TYR A 9 3.89 1.02 -14.29
N GLY A 10 3.94 2.15 -13.61
CA GLY A 10 2.79 3.02 -13.39
C GLY A 10 1.74 2.45 -12.44
N ILE A 11 1.08 3.32 -11.72
CA ILE A 11 -0.05 2.97 -10.87
C ILE A 11 -1.32 3.46 -11.54
N ALA A 12 -2.23 2.53 -11.85
CA ALA A 12 -3.53 2.85 -12.42
C ALA A 12 -4.58 3.05 -11.33
N ALA A 13 -4.60 2.19 -10.31
CA ALA A 13 -5.57 2.27 -9.22
C ALA A 13 -5.05 1.54 -7.98
N VAL A 14 -5.49 2.00 -6.81
CA VAL A 14 -5.28 1.30 -5.53
C VAL A 14 -6.65 1.13 -4.87
N LYS A 15 -6.94 -0.09 -4.44
CA LYS A 15 -8.21 -0.42 -3.78
C LYS A 15 -7.96 -1.03 -2.42
N LYS A 16 -8.73 -0.58 -1.44
CA LYS A 16 -8.86 -1.21 -0.13
C LYS A 16 -10.13 -2.07 -0.12
N GLY A 17 -9.97 -3.38 -0.08
CA GLY A 17 -11.10 -4.29 -0.32
C GLY A 17 -11.66 -4.09 -1.72
N THR A 18 -12.89 -3.61 -1.83
CA THR A 18 -13.54 -3.25 -3.09
C THR A 18 -13.58 -1.75 -3.35
N THR A 19 -13.07 -0.95 -2.43
CA THR A 19 -13.16 0.51 -2.47
C THR A 19 -11.94 1.14 -3.12
N LEU A 20 -12.15 1.89 -4.20
CA LEU A 20 -11.11 2.69 -4.84
C LEU A 20 -10.75 3.88 -3.93
N ILE A 21 -9.47 4.07 -3.64
CA ILE A 21 -9.04 5.10 -2.68
C ILE A 21 -8.64 6.44 -3.29
N GLY A 22 -8.84 6.64 -4.58
CA GLY A 22 -8.60 7.93 -5.22
C GLY A 22 -7.22 8.10 -5.84
N TYR A 23 -6.83 9.34 -6.09
CA TYR A 23 -5.62 9.67 -6.85
C TYR A 23 -4.35 9.57 -6.02
N ILE A 24 -3.38 8.90 -6.58
CA ILE A 24 -2.02 8.77 -6.04
C ILE A 24 -1.15 9.87 -6.66
N GLU A 25 -0.35 10.53 -5.85
CA GLU A 25 0.60 11.54 -6.34
C GLU A 25 1.60 10.92 -7.31
N LYS A 26 1.78 11.57 -8.46
CA LYS A 26 2.72 11.10 -9.48
C LYS A 26 4.14 10.99 -8.92
N GLY A 27 4.76 9.84 -9.15
CA GLY A 27 6.14 9.58 -8.71
C GLY A 27 6.31 9.28 -7.23
N SER A 28 5.21 9.14 -6.47
CA SER A 28 5.27 8.88 -5.03
C SER A 28 5.36 7.39 -4.68
N TRP A 29 5.01 6.51 -5.59
CA TRP A 29 5.04 5.09 -5.32
C TRP A 29 6.46 4.57 -5.23
N ASP A 30 6.78 3.93 -4.11
CA ASP A 30 8.03 3.22 -3.88
C ASP A 30 7.72 1.85 -3.29
N TRP A 31 8.43 0.83 -3.75
CA TRP A 31 8.22 -0.52 -3.24
C TRP A 31 8.56 -0.65 -1.77
N GLY A 32 9.48 0.18 -1.26
CA GLY A 32 9.98 0.06 0.10
C GLY A 32 10.53 -1.34 0.36
N GLY A 33 10.73 -1.66 1.60
CA GLY A 33 11.11 -3.02 1.98
C GLY A 33 12.61 -3.24 2.02
N THR A 34 12.98 -4.50 2.26
CA THR A 34 14.34 -4.91 2.53
C THR A 34 14.70 -6.15 1.74
N LYS A 35 15.97 -6.28 1.43
CA LYS A 35 16.52 -7.51 0.86
C LYS A 35 16.59 -8.60 1.94
N PRO A 36 16.64 -9.89 1.54
CA PRO A 36 16.91 -10.96 2.49
C PRO A 36 18.23 -10.72 3.22
N GLU A 37 18.23 -11.03 4.50
CA GLU A 37 19.42 -10.97 5.33
C GLU A 37 20.06 -12.36 5.40
N SER A 38 21.39 -12.37 5.34
CA SER A 38 22.18 -13.61 5.36
C SER A 38 23.38 -13.50 6.28
N VAL A 39 23.89 -14.66 6.69
CA VAL A 39 25.17 -14.80 7.40
C VAL A 39 26.06 -15.68 6.57
N ASP A 40 27.29 -15.24 6.38
CA ASP A 40 28.32 -16.02 5.70
C ASP A 40 29.11 -16.82 6.71
N VAL A 41 29.29 -18.11 6.44
CA VAL A 41 30.18 -18.97 7.20
C VAL A 41 31.50 -19.06 6.46
N GLU A 42 32.57 -18.65 7.11
CA GLU A 42 33.90 -18.63 6.55
C GLU A 42 34.77 -19.75 7.17
N ALA A 43 35.70 -20.26 6.38
CA ALA A 43 36.67 -21.28 6.84
C ALA A 43 38.09 -20.78 6.65
N GLU A 44 38.94 -21.07 7.62
CA GLU A 44 40.38 -20.70 7.55
C GLU A 44 41.08 -21.29 6.32
N GLN A 45 40.65 -22.46 5.86
CA GLN A 45 41.24 -23.15 4.71
C GLN A 45 40.79 -22.54 3.38
N VAL A 46 39.76 -21.67 3.36
CA VAL A 46 39.24 -21.03 2.16
C VAL A 46 39.16 -19.52 2.40
N PRO A 47 40.27 -18.80 2.29
CA PRO A 47 40.32 -17.39 2.64
C PRO A 47 39.66 -16.46 1.62
N ASP A 48 39.37 -16.96 0.41
CA ASP A 48 38.94 -16.11 -0.71
C ASP A 48 37.41 -15.92 -0.78
N ALA A 49 36.60 -16.77 -0.13
CA ALA A 49 35.17 -16.72 -0.20
C ALA A 49 34.49 -17.46 0.96
N PRO A 50 33.26 -17.12 1.32
CA PRO A 50 32.48 -17.89 2.27
C PRO A 50 32.23 -19.31 1.74
N VAL A 51 32.28 -20.30 2.64
CA VAL A 51 31.95 -21.69 2.31
C VAL A 51 30.46 -21.98 2.31
N LEU A 52 29.69 -21.14 2.99
CA LEU A 52 28.22 -21.29 3.11
C LEU A 52 27.61 -19.94 3.42
N THR A 53 26.47 -19.66 2.80
CA THR A 53 25.62 -18.51 3.12
C THR A 53 24.30 -19.01 3.68
N LEU A 54 23.98 -18.61 4.91
CA LEU A 54 22.72 -18.95 5.59
C LEU A 54 21.78 -17.77 5.56
N LEU A 55 20.54 -17.99 5.11
CA LEU A 55 19.51 -16.95 5.13
C LEU A 55 18.93 -16.84 6.54
N GLN A 56 18.98 -15.64 7.11
CA GLN A 56 18.43 -15.35 8.43
C GLN A 56 16.99 -14.81 8.35
N LYS A 57 16.71 -14.02 7.33
CA LYS A 57 15.44 -13.30 7.22
C LYS A 57 15.09 -13.10 5.76
N ASN A 58 13.83 -13.33 5.43
CA ASN A 58 13.34 -13.05 4.09
C ASN A 58 13.22 -11.55 3.83
N GLY A 59 13.37 -11.17 2.57
CA GLY A 59 13.09 -9.82 2.13
C GLY A 59 11.61 -9.48 2.31
N GLN A 60 11.32 -8.22 2.49
CA GLN A 60 9.97 -7.70 2.67
C GLN A 60 9.65 -6.65 1.62
N VAL A 61 8.39 -6.56 1.24
CA VAL A 61 7.83 -5.49 0.43
C VAL A 61 6.95 -4.64 1.34
N SER A 62 7.16 -3.33 1.33
CA SER A 62 6.39 -2.40 2.14
C SER A 62 6.14 -1.11 1.35
N PRO A 63 5.19 -1.14 0.40
CA PRO A 63 4.97 0.00 -0.48
C PRO A 63 4.65 1.29 0.28
N THR A 64 5.23 2.39 -0.18
CA THR A 64 4.93 3.74 0.28
C THR A 64 4.40 4.57 -0.88
N PHE A 65 3.42 5.39 -0.61
CA PHE A 65 2.83 6.27 -1.61
C PHE A 65 2.10 7.44 -0.94
N ASN A 66 1.81 8.47 -1.72
CA ASN A 66 1.07 9.62 -1.24
C ASN A 66 -0.29 9.69 -1.94
N LEU A 67 -1.35 9.81 -1.16
CA LEU A 67 -2.70 10.01 -1.64
C LEU A 67 -3.01 11.51 -1.65
N ILE A 68 -3.42 12.04 -2.79
CA ILE A 68 -3.69 13.48 -2.94
C ILE A 68 -5.18 13.82 -2.98
N GLN A 69 -6.04 12.84 -3.09
CA GLN A 69 -7.49 13.03 -3.03
C GLN A 69 -7.98 12.84 -1.60
N LEU A 70 -8.30 13.94 -0.94
CA LEU A 70 -8.59 13.98 0.50
C LEU A 70 -10.09 14.26 0.76
N ASP A 71 -10.97 13.52 0.07
CA ASP A 71 -12.37 13.58 0.45
C ASP A 71 -12.58 12.87 1.82
N TYR A 72 -13.71 13.14 2.45
CA TYR A 72 -13.95 12.64 3.82
C TYR A 72 -14.01 11.12 3.90
N GLU A 73 -14.50 10.46 2.85
CA GLU A 73 -14.53 9.00 2.80
C GLU A 73 -13.14 8.40 2.71
N ASN A 74 -12.23 9.00 1.92
CA ASN A 74 -10.84 8.58 1.85
C ASN A 74 -10.13 8.79 3.18
N LEU A 75 -10.39 9.90 3.87
CA LEU A 75 -9.83 10.14 5.21
C LEU A 75 -10.26 9.04 6.19
N LYS A 76 -11.53 8.66 6.16
CA LYS A 76 -12.03 7.56 7.00
C LYS A 76 -11.40 6.22 6.63
N ASN A 77 -11.31 5.90 5.34
CA ASN A 77 -10.81 4.60 4.89
C ASN A 77 -9.32 4.41 5.15
N ILE A 78 -8.55 5.48 5.14
CA ILE A 78 -7.08 5.43 5.24
C ILE A 78 -6.57 5.80 6.63
N LEU A 79 -7.22 6.74 7.29
CA LEU A 79 -6.81 7.22 8.63
C LEU A 79 -7.68 6.68 9.76
N GLY A 80 -8.83 6.10 9.44
CA GLY A 80 -9.83 5.72 10.43
C GLY A 80 -10.69 6.89 10.87
N GLY A 81 -11.34 6.77 12.02
CA GLY A 81 -12.23 7.80 12.51
C GLY A 81 -13.67 7.65 12.02
N GLU A 82 -14.41 8.73 12.05
CA GLU A 82 -15.83 8.75 11.75
C GLU A 82 -16.21 9.88 10.78
N LEU A 83 -17.19 9.61 9.95
CA LEU A 83 -17.78 10.65 9.11
C LEU A 83 -18.77 11.48 9.93
N VAL A 84 -18.74 12.79 9.72
CA VAL A 84 -19.74 13.71 10.25
C VAL A 84 -20.85 13.87 9.21
N LYS A 85 -22.08 13.59 9.60
CA LYS A 85 -23.26 13.69 8.75
C LYS A 85 -24.20 14.75 9.30
N THR A 86 -24.79 15.53 8.42
CA THR A 86 -25.80 16.54 8.76
C THR A 86 -27.02 16.36 7.88
N GLY A 87 -28.18 16.72 8.40
CA GLY A 87 -29.46 16.60 7.72
C GLY A 87 -30.48 15.80 8.51
N SER A 88 -31.68 15.66 7.96
CA SER A 88 -32.75 14.87 8.54
C SER A 88 -32.63 13.40 8.17
N SER A 89 -33.24 12.54 8.97
CA SER A 89 -33.28 11.08 8.74
C SER A 89 -33.73 10.76 7.31
N GLY A 90 -32.93 10.01 6.57
CA GLY A 90 -33.15 9.66 5.17
C GLY A 90 -32.55 10.63 4.15
N ASN A 91 -32.08 11.79 4.56
CA ASN A 91 -31.45 12.81 3.70
C ASN A 91 -30.13 13.33 4.29
N GLU A 92 -29.41 12.48 5.00
CA GLU A 92 -28.12 12.85 5.60
C GLU A 92 -27.04 13.00 4.54
N LYS A 93 -26.23 14.05 4.68
CA LYS A 93 -25.04 14.30 3.84
C LYS A 93 -23.79 14.26 4.68
N VAL A 94 -22.74 13.70 4.12
CA VAL A 94 -21.41 13.73 4.74
C VAL A 94 -20.85 15.15 4.62
N THR A 95 -20.60 15.79 5.75
CA THR A 95 -20.13 17.18 5.81
C THR A 95 -18.78 17.33 6.49
N GLY A 96 -18.21 16.26 7.01
CA GLY A 96 -16.94 16.32 7.68
C GLY A 96 -16.39 14.95 8.08
N TRP A 97 -15.27 15.00 8.75
CA TRP A 97 -14.59 13.83 9.26
C TRP A 97 -13.96 14.14 10.62
N LYS A 98 -14.04 13.19 11.54
CA LYS A 98 -13.39 13.25 12.84
C LYS A 98 -12.26 12.24 12.89
N ALA A 99 -11.10 12.68 13.34
CA ALA A 99 -9.97 11.80 13.58
C ALA A 99 -10.30 10.78 14.69
N PRO A 100 -9.71 9.56 14.65
CA PRO A 100 -9.92 8.60 15.71
C PRO A 100 -9.33 9.11 17.02
N SER A 101 -10.00 8.81 18.13
CA SER A 101 -9.57 9.21 19.47
C SER A 101 -8.52 8.29 20.08
N SER A 102 -8.31 7.13 19.46
CA SER A 102 -7.37 6.11 19.93
C SER A 102 -6.68 5.48 18.74
N LEU A 103 -5.63 4.70 19.00
CA LEU A 103 -4.91 3.97 17.98
C LEU A 103 -5.85 2.99 17.26
N VAL A 104 -5.89 3.08 15.94
CA VAL A 104 -6.72 2.22 15.09
C VAL A 104 -5.82 1.42 14.14
N GLU A 105 -6.00 0.11 14.13
CA GLU A 105 -5.36 -0.76 13.16
C GLU A 105 -6.31 -0.96 11.97
N LEU A 106 -5.87 -0.51 10.80
CA LEU A 106 -6.63 -0.65 9.56
C LEU A 106 -6.01 -1.76 8.71
N ARG A 107 -6.63 -2.93 8.76
CA ARG A 107 -6.19 -4.13 8.07
C ARG A 107 -7.24 -4.55 7.06
N ASP A 108 -6.82 -4.83 5.84
CA ASP A 108 -7.72 -5.27 4.77
C ASP A 108 -6.94 -5.97 3.65
N LYS A 109 -7.69 -6.46 2.68
CA LYS A 109 -7.15 -6.90 1.40
C LYS A 109 -6.90 -5.67 0.53
N TRP A 110 -5.72 -5.59 -0.07
CA TRP A 110 -5.33 -4.48 -0.94
C TRP A 110 -5.09 -4.98 -2.36
N THR A 111 -5.51 -4.20 -3.32
CA THR A 111 -5.34 -4.49 -4.74
C THR A 111 -4.75 -3.27 -5.43
N ILE A 112 -3.63 -3.45 -6.12
CA ILE A 112 -2.95 -2.38 -6.84
C ILE A 112 -2.92 -2.75 -8.32
N ASP A 113 -3.58 -1.95 -9.16
CA ASP A 113 -3.57 -2.12 -10.60
C ASP A 113 -2.44 -1.29 -11.21
N PHE A 114 -1.60 -1.94 -12.00
CA PHE A 114 -0.53 -1.27 -12.72
C PHE A 114 -0.96 -0.86 -14.13
N VAL A 115 -0.43 0.26 -14.61
CA VAL A 115 -0.69 0.72 -15.97
C VAL A 115 -0.23 -0.32 -17.01
N SER A 116 0.83 -1.07 -16.70
CA SER A 116 1.38 -2.13 -17.55
C SER A 116 0.45 -3.34 -17.74
N GLY A 117 -0.63 -3.47 -16.98
CA GLY A 117 -1.64 -4.51 -17.18
C GLY A 117 -1.61 -5.66 -16.18
N GLN A 118 -0.82 -5.56 -15.12
CA GLN A 118 -0.81 -6.52 -14.02
C GLN A 118 -1.54 -5.95 -12.81
N THR A 119 -1.94 -6.83 -11.90
CA THR A 119 -2.56 -6.47 -10.63
C THR A 119 -1.82 -7.19 -9.50
N MET A 120 -1.42 -6.42 -8.49
CA MET A 120 -0.85 -6.95 -7.25
C MET A 120 -1.97 -7.07 -6.22
N THR A 121 -2.09 -8.25 -5.62
CA THR A 121 -3.06 -8.51 -4.55
C THR A 121 -2.32 -8.81 -3.25
N ILE A 122 -2.64 -8.07 -2.21
CA ILE A 122 -2.12 -8.27 -0.86
C ILE A 122 -3.28 -8.73 0.02
N PRO A 123 -3.35 -10.02 0.39
CA PRO A 123 -4.49 -10.54 1.16
C PRO A 123 -4.63 -9.94 2.55
N ASN A 124 -3.53 -9.57 3.19
CA ASN A 124 -3.51 -9.06 4.55
C ASN A 124 -2.52 -7.92 4.66
N GLY A 125 -2.99 -6.70 4.41
CA GLY A 125 -2.19 -5.49 4.48
C GLY A 125 -2.69 -4.55 5.55
N THR A 126 -1.76 -4.03 6.37
CA THR A 126 -2.05 -3.00 7.37
C THR A 126 -1.51 -1.67 6.86
N ILE A 127 -2.37 -0.68 6.79
CA ILE A 127 -1.97 0.66 6.37
C ILE A 127 -1.56 1.52 7.55
N LEU A 128 -0.41 2.19 7.40
CA LEU A 128 0.07 3.23 8.30
C LEU A 128 0.04 4.53 7.53
N ALA A 129 -0.69 5.52 8.02
CA ALA A 129 -0.88 6.75 7.28
C ALA A 129 -0.98 7.95 8.20
N ASN A 130 -0.57 9.11 7.68
CA ASN A 130 -0.68 10.39 8.37
C ASN A 130 -0.94 11.50 7.36
N LEU A 131 -1.55 12.57 7.83
CA LEU A 131 -1.65 13.80 7.04
C LEU A 131 -0.27 14.43 6.92
N GLY A 132 0.11 14.81 5.72
CA GLY A 132 1.42 15.36 5.42
C GLY A 132 1.37 16.40 4.31
N GLY A 133 2.57 16.79 3.87
CA GLY A 133 2.74 17.83 2.88
C GLY A 133 2.60 19.21 3.47
N LYS A 134 2.63 20.20 2.60
CA LYS A 134 2.48 21.63 2.93
C LYS A 134 1.15 22.14 2.39
N LEU A 135 0.53 23.06 3.12
CA LEU A 135 -0.68 23.76 2.68
C LEU A 135 -0.29 25.16 2.19
N THR A 136 -0.31 25.36 0.88
CA THR A 136 -0.08 26.65 0.25
C THR A 136 -1.11 26.88 -0.83
N LEU A 137 -1.06 28.03 -1.49
CA LEU A 137 -1.98 28.31 -2.62
C LEU A 137 -1.63 27.46 -3.86
N THR A 138 -0.45 26.85 -3.90
CA THR A 138 0.04 26.05 -5.03
C THR A 138 0.30 24.59 -4.68
N GLU A 139 0.19 24.23 -3.42
CA GLU A 139 0.41 22.87 -2.93
C GLU A 139 -0.81 22.39 -2.17
N VAL A 140 -1.20 21.14 -2.39
CA VAL A 140 -2.30 20.49 -1.67
C VAL A 140 -1.75 19.59 -0.57
N SER A 141 -2.51 19.42 0.49
CA SER A 141 -2.21 18.42 1.50
C SER A 141 -2.28 17.02 0.90
N LYS A 142 -1.58 16.10 1.50
CA LYS A 142 -1.57 14.70 1.08
C LYS A 142 -1.64 13.77 2.30
N ILE A 143 -2.02 12.52 2.06
CA ILE A 143 -1.90 11.46 3.05
C ILE A 143 -0.67 10.64 2.69
N GLU A 144 0.31 10.62 3.57
CA GLU A 144 1.50 9.79 3.42
C GLU A 144 1.17 8.40 3.93
N CYS A 145 1.27 7.41 3.05
CA CYS A 145 0.85 6.04 3.33
C CYS A 145 2.03 5.07 3.26
N GLN A 146 2.03 4.11 4.16
CA GLN A 146 2.88 2.94 4.11
C GLN A 146 2.04 1.69 4.31
N LEU A 147 2.15 0.75 3.39
CA LEU A 147 1.40 -0.49 3.43
C LEU A 147 2.30 -1.61 3.93
N LYS A 148 1.98 -2.15 5.10
CA LYS A 148 2.67 -3.32 5.66
C LYS A 148 2.05 -4.59 5.14
N VAL A 149 2.84 -5.40 4.47
CA VAL A 149 2.41 -6.70 3.95
C VAL A 149 2.57 -7.75 5.05
N ASN A 150 1.46 -8.31 5.50
CA ASN A 150 1.45 -9.32 6.55
C ASN A 150 1.19 -10.71 5.97
N LYS A 151 1.54 -11.73 6.74
CA LYS A 151 1.22 -13.12 6.39
C LYS A 151 -0.29 -13.30 6.44
N PRO A 152 -0.92 -13.89 5.41
CA PRO A 152 -2.34 -14.19 5.45
C PRO A 152 -2.64 -15.33 6.43
N GLU A 153 -3.89 -15.38 6.92
CA GLU A 153 -4.32 -16.37 7.92
C GLU A 153 -4.27 -17.81 7.41
N ASN A 154 -4.42 -17.99 6.11
CA ASN A 154 -4.44 -19.31 5.47
C ASN A 154 -3.04 -19.85 5.09
N ASP A 155 -1.96 -19.27 5.60
CA ASP A 155 -0.59 -19.62 5.25
C ASP A 155 -0.24 -19.46 3.75
N GLY A 156 -1.03 -18.71 3.01
CA GLY A 156 -0.78 -18.41 1.60
C GLY A 156 0.35 -17.42 1.37
N ALA A 157 0.55 -17.05 0.12
CA ALA A 157 1.54 -16.05 -0.25
C ALA A 157 1.18 -14.68 0.34
N PRO A 158 2.17 -13.89 0.84
CA PRO A 158 1.90 -12.56 1.38
C PRO A 158 1.39 -11.59 0.31
N TYR A 159 1.77 -11.75 -0.93
CA TYR A 159 1.23 -11.02 -2.07
C TYR A 159 1.41 -11.84 -3.35
N GLU A 160 0.66 -11.49 -4.37
CA GLU A 160 0.79 -12.08 -5.70
C GLU A 160 0.60 -11.02 -6.78
N ILE A 161 1.23 -11.21 -7.92
CA ILE A 161 1.10 -10.33 -9.09
C ILE A 161 0.61 -11.18 -10.24
N ASN A 162 -0.55 -10.84 -10.79
CA ASN A 162 -1.17 -11.55 -11.89
C ASN A 162 -1.57 -10.56 -12.99
N ASP A 163 -1.85 -11.09 -14.18
CA ASP A 163 -2.47 -10.28 -15.23
C ASP A 163 -3.82 -9.77 -14.75
N THR A 164 -4.09 -8.49 -14.98
CA THR A 164 -5.40 -7.92 -14.67
C THR A 164 -6.44 -8.64 -15.50
N THR A 165 -7.40 -9.30 -14.84
CA THR A 165 -8.55 -9.86 -15.52
C THR A 165 -9.41 -8.72 -16.03
N SER A 166 -9.53 -8.61 -17.34
CA SER A 166 -10.57 -7.75 -17.92
C SER A 166 -11.91 -8.42 -17.60
N GLU A 167 -12.65 -7.83 -16.66
CA GLU A 167 -14.07 -8.14 -16.59
C GLU A 167 -14.68 -7.66 -17.92
N GLY A 168 -15.02 -8.62 -18.71
CA GLY A 168 -15.69 -8.35 -19.97
C GLY A 168 -17.12 -7.87 -19.78
#